data_54fca58e14989a3b13b88d01145554b3
#
_entry.id   54fca58e14989a3b13b88d01145554b3
#
_cell.length_a   1.000
_cell.length_b   1.000
_cell.length_c   1.000
_cell.angle_alpha   90.00
_cell.angle_beta   90.00
_cell.angle_gamma   90.00
#
_symmetry.space_group_name_H-M   'P 1'
#
loop_
_entity.id
_entity.type
_entity.pdbx_description
1 polymer ?
#
loop_
_entity_poly.entity_id
_entity_poly.type
_entity_poly.pdbx_seq_one_letter_code
_entity_poly.pdbx_strand_id
1 'polypeptide(L)'
;MADVLKDLSRLCLHTITTKPWTIEQAAKNFSAAGIGGITVWRDALNGRDIKQTGNLLRDSNLEIVSLCRGGFFPNSSAAGRQEAIDDNRKAIDEAEALGAPLIVLVCGAVPGQSLTESHKQIRDGIAAVLPYAEAAGIKLAIEPLHPMYADSRSAINTLGQANDMAEELNSPWIGVALDVFHLWWDPNLEQEIKRCGQNDNLSAFHICDWKSPTLDMLNDRGLMGEGCINIKEIRGWVEEAGFRGFNEVEIFSN
;
A
#
# COMPACT_ATOMS: atom_id res chain seq x y z
N MET A 1 -32.36 1.37 -10.12
CA MET A 1 -31.05 1.45 -10.80
C MET A 1 -30.15 2.20 -9.86
N ALA A 2 -29.00 1.67 -9.51
CA ALA A 2 -28.03 2.41 -8.71
C ALA A 2 -27.57 3.63 -9.53
N ASP A 3 -27.50 4.80 -8.89
CA ASP A 3 -26.94 5.99 -9.55
C ASP A 3 -25.48 5.69 -9.92
N VAL A 4 -25.18 5.87 -11.21
CA VAL A 4 -23.81 5.72 -11.69
C VAL A 4 -22.95 6.82 -11.06
N LEU A 5 -21.90 6.45 -10.36
CA LEU A 5 -20.95 7.39 -9.79
C LEU A 5 -20.34 8.22 -10.92
N LYS A 6 -20.52 9.54 -10.88
CA LYS A 6 -20.08 10.44 -11.95
C LYS A 6 -18.74 11.09 -11.65
N ASP A 7 -18.37 11.20 -10.38
CA ASP A 7 -17.10 11.78 -9.92
C ASP A 7 -16.14 10.66 -9.53
N LEU A 8 -15.11 10.48 -10.32
CA LEU A 8 -14.04 9.52 -10.11
C LEU A 8 -12.71 10.19 -9.74
N SER A 9 -12.74 11.48 -9.39
CA SER A 9 -11.53 12.26 -9.09
C SER A 9 -10.73 11.70 -7.90
N ARG A 10 -11.42 11.03 -6.96
CA ARG A 10 -10.80 10.35 -5.80
C ARG A 10 -10.67 8.83 -5.99
N LEU A 11 -10.80 8.33 -7.21
CA LEU A 11 -10.50 6.94 -7.54
C LEU A 11 -9.08 6.82 -8.05
N CYS A 12 -8.32 5.88 -7.49
CA CYS A 12 -7.00 5.52 -7.94
C CYS A 12 -6.99 4.03 -8.33
N LEU A 13 -6.26 3.69 -9.38
CA LEU A 13 -6.03 2.31 -9.76
C LEU A 13 -4.54 1.98 -9.66
N HIS A 14 -4.24 0.83 -9.06
CA HIS A 14 -2.90 0.27 -9.06
C HIS A 14 -2.57 -0.33 -10.43
N THR A 15 -1.34 -0.18 -10.91
CA THR A 15 -0.90 -0.80 -12.17
C THR A 15 -1.01 -2.32 -12.14
N ILE A 16 -0.92 -2.94 -10.96
CA ILE A 16 -1.11 -4.39 -10.79
C ILE A 16 -2.55 -4.83 -11.11
N THR A 17 -3.54 -3.96 -10.93
CA THR A 17 -4.95 -4.24 -11.26
C THR A 17 -5.16 -4.41 -12.77
N THR A 18 -4.33 -3.74 -13.56
CA THR A 18 -4.32 -3.83 -15.02
C THR A 18 -3.00 -4.37 -15.55
N LYS A 19 -2.43 -5.35 -14.88
CA LYS A 19 -1.10 -5.92 -15.10
C LYS A 19 -0.73 -6.21 -16.57
N PRO A 20 -1.66 -6.64 -17.46
CA PRO A 20 -1.34 -6.81 -18.88
C PRO A 20 -1.08 -5.50 -19.65
N TRP A 21 -1.41 -4.34 -19.07
CA TRP A 21 -1.25 -3.05 -19.75
C TRP A 21 0.14 -2.48 -19.52
N THR A 22 0.67 -1.82 -20.54
CA THR A 22 1.83 -0.94 -20.37
C THR A 22 1.45 0.32 -19.59
N ILE A 23 2.42 1.03 -19.08
CA ILE A 23 2.19 2.32 -18.38
C ILE A 23 1.44 3.31 -19.29
N GLU A 24 1.77 3.36 -20.60
CA GLU A 24 1.11 4.23 -21.58
C GLU A 24 -0.36 3.85 -21.77
N GLN A 25 -0.64 2.54 -21.80
CA GLN A 25 -2.02 2.04 -21.90
C GLN A 25 -2.80 2.35 -20.62
N ALA A 26 -2.20 2.15 -19.46
CA ALA A 26 -2.81 2.50 -18.17
C ALA A 26 -3.09 4.00 -18.09
N ALA A 27 -2.11 4.85 -18.38
CA ALA A 27 -2.25 6.31 -18.38
C ALA A 27 -3.38 6.77 -19.29
N LYS A 28 -3.40 6.31 -20.54
CA LYS A 28 -4.44 6.65 -21.53
C LYS A 28 -5.82 6.21 -21.06
N ASN A 29 -5.96 4.97 -20.60
CA ASN A 29 -7.27 4.39 -20.29
C ASN A 29 -7.84 4.94 -18.97
N PHE A 30 -6.99 5.14 -17.95
CA PHE A 30 -7.44 5.73 -16.67
C PHE A 30 -7.87 7.18 -16.87
N SER A 31 -7.09 7.98 -17.58
CA SER A 31 -7.44 9.36 -17.92
C SER A 31 -8.75 9.43 -18.73
N ALA A 32 -8.91 8.58 -19.75
CA ALA A 32 -10.13 8.53 -20.56
C ALA A 32 -11.38 8.10 -19.75
N ALA A 33 -11.19 7.31 -18.70
CA ALA A 33 -12.26 6.91 -17.79
C ALA A 33 -12.58 7.98 -16.72
N GLY A 34 -11.79 9.07 -16.61
CA GLY A 34 -11.96 10.12 -15.62
C GLY A 34 -11.44 9.73 -14.23
N ILE A 35 -10.57 8.72 -14.14
CA ILE A 35 -9.89 8.30 -12.90
C ILE A 35 -8.86 9.35 -12.55
N GLY A 36 -8.82 9.76 -11.26
CA GLY A 36 -7.97 10.84 -10.79
C GLY A 36 -6.54 10.42 -10.41
N GLY A 37 -6.32 9.17 -9.99
CA GLY A 37 -5.04 8.72 -9.45
C GLY A 37 -4.51 7.41 -10.03
N ILE A 38 -3.21 7.22 -9.87
CA ILE A 38 -2.51 5.98 -10.21
C ILE A 38 -1.49 5.64 -9.13
N THR A 39 -1.49 4.38 -8.67
CA THR A 39 -0.42 3.79 -7.87
C THR A 39 0.42 2.90 -8.76
N VAL A 40 1.72 3.17 -8.77
CA VAL A 40 2.66 2.48 -9.65
C VAL A 40 3.37 1.37 -8.91
N TRP A 41 3.35 0.17 -9.46
CA TRP A 41 4.15 -0.95 -8.97
C TRP A 41 5.54 -0.92 -9.61
N ARG A 42 6.57 -1.19 -8.83
CA ARG A 42 8.00 -1.11 -9.24
C ARG A 42 8.33 -1.96 -10.47
N ASP A 43 7.67 -3.10 -10.64
CA ASP A 43 7.85 -3.96 -11.81
C ASP A 43 7.41 -3.29 -13.12
N ALA A 44 6.42 -2.41 -13.06
CA ALA A 44 5.99 -1.61 -14.21
C ALA A 44 7.02 -0.55 -14.64
N LEU A 45 8.01 -0.25 -13.78
CA LEU A 45 9.11 0.68 -14.07
C LEU A 45 10.35 0.00 -14.67
N ASN A 46 10.39 -1.33 -14.73
CA ASN A 46 11.55 -2.07 -15.24
C ASN A 46 11.93 -1.64 -16.65
N GLY A 47 13.20 -1.25 -16.82
CA GLY A 47 13.75 -0.82 -18.10
C GLY A 47 13.30 0.55 -18.59
N ARG A 48 12.65 1.35 -17.75
CA ARG A 48 12.11 2.68 -18.09
C ARG A 48 12.93 3.81 -17.48
N ASP A 49 12.86 4.96 -18.11
CA ASP A 49 13.25 6.22 -17.47
C ASP A 49 12.11 6.62 -16.51
N ILE A 50 12.40 6.55 -15.21
CA ILE A 50 11.39 6.75 -14.15
C ILE A 50 10.87 8.19 -14.16
N LYS A 51 11.75 9.16 -14.36
CA LYS A 51 11.37 10.59 -14.41
C LYS A 51 10.48 10.90 -15.61
N GLN A 52 10.80 10.36 -16.78
CA GLN A 52 9.95 10.49 -17.97
C GLN A 52 8.61 9.79 -17.77
N THR A 53 8.59 8.63 -17.09
CA THR A 53 7.36 7.92 -16.72
C THR A 53 6.49 8.79 -15.81
N GLY A 54 7.05 9.42 -14.79
CA GLY A 54 6.31 10.34 -13.94
C GLY A 54 5.73 11.54 -14.70
N ASN A 55 6.47 12.10 -15.65
CA ASN A 55 5.97 13.18 -16.51
C ASN A 55 4.80 12.70 -17.36
N LEU A 56 4.91 11.54 -18.02
CA LEU A 56 3.85 10.94 -18.82
C LEU A 56 2.54 10.79 -18.01
N LEU A 57 2.61 10.33 -16.78
CA LEU A 57 1.44 10.14 -15.93
C LEU A 57 0.79 11.48 -15.58
N ARG A 58 1.55 12.48 -15.18
CA ARG A 58 1.06 13.84 -14.89
C ARG A 58 0.49 14.52 -16.13
N ASP A 59 1.15 14.38 -17.27
CA ASP A 59 0.66 14.92 -18.56
C ASP A 59 -0.67 14.25 -19.01
N SER A 60 -0.94 13.06 -18.47
CA SER A 60 -2.22 12.35 -18.65
C SER A 60 -3.28 12.75 -17.61
N ASN A 61 -3.06 13.78 -16.81
CA ASN A 61 -3.91 14.25 -15.71
C ASN A 61 -4.16 13.20 -14.61
N LEU A 62 -3.16 12.36 -14.32
CA LEU A 62 -3.20 11.42 -13.23
C LEU A 62 -2.31 11.90 -12.08
N GLU A 63 -2.85 11.92 -10.86
CA GLU A 63 -2.04 12.07 -9.66
C GLU A 63 -1.31 10.75 -9.35
N ILE A 64 -0.01 10.82 -9.14
CA ILE A 64 0.77 9.66 -8.72
C ILE A 64 0.63 9.55 -7.21
N VAL A 65 -0.14 8.57 -6.75
CA VAL A 65 -0.57 8.45 -5.36
C VAL A 65 0.50 7.78 -4.50
N SER A 66 1.03 6.66 -4.97
CA SER A 66 2.07 5.92 -4.25
C SER A 66 2.92 5.05 -5.18
N LEU A 67 4.06 4.57 -4.65
CA LEU A 67 4.87 3.52 -5.25
C LEU A 67 4.69 2.23 -4.43
N CYS A 68 4.32 1.15 -5.06
CA CYS A 68 4.33 -0.20 -4.50
C CYS A 68 5.51 -0.98 -5.09
N ARG A 69 6.32 -1.61 -4.31
CA ARG A 69 6.34 -1.65 -2.86
C ARG A 69 7.76 -1.65 -2.33
N GLY A 70 7.93 -1.12 -1.14
CA GLY A 70 9.12 -1.35 -0.32
C GLY A 70 8.89 -2.46 0.72
N GLY A 71 9.78 -2.54 1.72
CA GLY A 71 9.64 -3.45 2.86
C GLY A 71 10.59 -4.64 2.84
N PHE A 72 10.08 -5.82 3.21
CA PHE A 72 10.82 -7.10 3.28
C PHE A 72 12.09 -7.05 4.14
N PHE A 73 12.01 -6.33 5.28
CA PHE A 73 13.15 -6.09 6.16
C PHE A 73 13.68 -7.34 6.90
N PRO A 74 12.84 -8.28 7.39
CA PRO A 74 13.33 -9.43 8.13
C PRO A 74 14.15 -10.39 7.25
N ASN A 75 15.29 -10.81 7.81
CA ASN A 75 16.13 -11.84 7.22
C ASN A 75 16.93 -12.55 8.33
N SER A 76 17.20 -13.84 8.16
CA SER A 76 17.99 -14.62 9.10
C SER A 76 19.45 -14.16 9.18
N SER A 77 19.99 -13.57 8.10
CA SER A 77 21.36 -13.06 8.07
C SER A 77 21.41 -11.53 8.19
N ALA A 78 22.48 -11.01 8.79
CA ALA A 78 22.72 -9.57 8.84
C ALA A 78 22.92 -8.97 7.43
N ALA A 79 23.57 -9.72 6.54
CA ALA A 79 23.78 -9.29 5.15
C ALA A 79 22.44 -9.12 4.40
N GLY A 80 21.52 -10.09 4.53
CA GLY A 80 20.19 -9.98 3.90
C GLY A 80 19.35 -8.83 4.47
N ARG A 81 19.49 -8.50 5.76
CA ARG A 81 18.84 -7.30 6.32
C ARG A 81 19.43 -6.02 5.76
N GLN A 82 20.75 -5.98 5.51
CA GLN A 82 21.39 -4.82 4.86
C GLN A 82 20.94 -4.69 3.40
N GLU A 83 20.86 -5.78 2.66
CA GLU A 83 20.33 -5.80 1.28
C GLU A 83 18.90 -5.25 1.22
N ALA A 84 18.04 -5.61 2.20
CA ALA A 84 16.69 -5.06 2.30
C ALA A 84 16.69 -3.54 2.54
N ILE A 85 17.57 -3.04 3.42
CA ILE A 85 17.74 -1.59 3.65
C ILE A 85 18.16 -0.89 2.36
N ASP A 86 19.12 -1.46 1.61
CA ASP A 86 19.64 -0.87 0.39
C ASP A 86 18.59 -0.88 -0.74
N ASP A 87 17.76 -1.95 -0.85
CA ASP A 87 16.62 -1.97 -1.80
C ASP A 87 15.54 -0.95 -1.44
N ASN A 88 15.27 -0.73 -0.14
CA ASN A 88 14.32 0.30 0.28
C ASN A 88 14.84 1.72 0.01
N ARG A 89 16.14 1.99 0.14
CA ARG A 89 16.74 3.27 -0.31
C ARG A 89 16.56 3.46 -1.81
N LYS A 90 16.80 2.41 -2.59
CA LYS A 90 16.53 2.43 -4.03
C LYS A 90 15.05 2.69 -4.34
N ALA A 91 14.12 2.09 -3.59
CA ALA A 91 12.70 2.37 -3.74
C ALA A 91 12.35 3.84 -3.44
N ILE A 92 13.04 4.46 -2.48
CA ILE A 92 12.89 5.90 -2.17
C ILE A 92 13.39 6.74 -3.34
N ASP A 93 14.56 6.43 -3.93
CA ASP A 93 15.08 7.12 -5.13
C ASP A 93 14.12 6.98 -6.32
N GLU A 94 13.53 5.80 -6.49
CA GLU A 94 12.53 5.52 -7.53
C GLU A 94 11.25 6.33 -7.31
N ALA A 95 10.77 6.44 -6.06
CA ALA A 95 9.59 7.24 -5.71
C ALA A 95 9.83 8.74 -5.95
N GLU A 96 10.99 9.27 -5.53
CA GLU A 96 11.39 10.65 -5.77
C GLU A 96 11.45 10.96 -7.28
N ALA A 97 12.14 10.12 -8.05
CA ALA A 97 12.26 10.29 -9.50
C ALA A 97 10.92 10.21 -10.23
N LEU A 98 10.01 9.35 -9.77
CA LEU A 98 8.65 9.19 -10.30
C LEU A 98 7.77 10.40 -9.91
N GLY A 99 8.02 10.97 -8.74
CA GLY A 99 7.19 11.98 -8.09
C GLY A 99 6.04 11.38 -7.29
N ALA A 100 6.22 10.16 -6.76
CA ALA A 100 5.28 9.52 -5.84
C ALA A 100 5.59 9.98 -4.40
N PRO A 101 4.62 10.54 -3.66
CA PRO A 101 4.87 11.06 -2.30
C PRO A 101 4.90 9.97 -1.23
N LEU A 102 4.52 8.76 -1.55
CA LEU A 102 4.31 7.66 -0.62
C LEU A 102 4.87 6.34 -1.16
N ILE A 103 5.45 5.54 -0.26
CA ILE A 103 5.80 4.13 -0.53
C ILE A 103 4.99 3.23 0.41
N VAL A 104 4.31 2.25 -0.13
CA VAL A 104 3.66 1.18 0.64
C VAL A 104 4.68 0.12 1.02
N LEU A 105 4.73 -0.25 2.30
CA LEU A 105 5.66 -1.23 2.85
C LEU A 105 4.97 -2.57 3.13
N VAL A 106 5.26 -3.57 2.32
CA VAL A 106 5.03 -4.97 2.67
C VAL A 106 6.18 -5.43 3.56
N CYS A 107 5.97 -5.48 4.87
CA CYS A 107 7.05 -5.46 5.85
C CYS A 107 7.99 -6.67 5.83
N GLY A 108 7.53 -7.83 5.36
CA GLY A 108 8.31 -9.06 5.29
C GLY A 108 8.11 -9.98 6.48
N ALA A 109 8.48 -11.25 6.29
CA ALA A 109 8.53 -12.29 7.31
C ALA A 109 9.61 -13.31 6.96
N VAL A 110 10.08 -14.06 7.96
CA VAL A 110 11.03 -15.17 7.78
C VAL A 110 10.37 -16.44 8.29
N PRO A 111 10.16 -17.46 7.45
CA PRO A 111 9.61 -18.73 7.88
C PRO A 111 10.39 -19.32 9.07
N GLY A 112 9.67 -19.71 10.13
CA GLY A 112 10.26 -20.28 11.34
C GLY A 112 10.86 -19.26 12.32
N GLN A 113 10.93 -17.98 12.00
CA GLN A 113 11.33 -16.93 12.94
C GLN A 113 10.13 -16.51 13.81
N SER A 114 10.38 -16.18 15.08
CA SER A 114 9.32 -15.67 15.95
C SER A 114 8.79 -14.32 15.45
N LEU A 115 7.49 -14.06 15.63
CA LEU A 115 6.90 -12.77 15.29
C LEU A 115 7.58 -11.61 16.02
N THR A 116 7.95 -11.81 17.30
CA THR A 116 8.68 -10.80 18.09
C THR A 116 10.00 -10.40 17.43
N GLU A 117 10.78 -11.37 16.94
CA GLU A 117 12.03 -11.06 16.25
C GLU A 117 11.79 -10.42 14.89
N SER A 118 10.75 -10.87 14.15
CA SER A 118 10.38 -10.26 12.89
C SER A 118 9.93 -8.81 13.07
N HIS A 119 9.09 -8.52 14.08
CA HIS A 119 8.67 -7.15 14.41
C HIS A 119 9.86 -6.25 14.73
N LYS A 120 10.82 -6.77 15.55
CA LYS A 120 12.05 -6.03 15.86
C LYS A 120 12.84 -5.71 14.60
N GLN A 121 13.03 -6.66 13.70
CA GLN A 121 13.78 -6.46 12.46
C GLN A 121 13.06 -5.53 11.50
N ILE A 122 11.72 -5.56 11.44
CA ILE A 122 10.91 -4.60 10.66
C ILE A 122 11.12 -3.19 11.18
N ARG A 123 10.94 -2.98 12.49
CA ARG A 123 11.13 -1.68 13.14
C ARG A 123 12.54 -1.14 12.89
N ASP A 124 13.56 -1.95 13.14
CA ASP A 124 14.97 -1.56 12.98
C ASP A 124 15.28 -1.22 11.50
N GLY A 125 14.69 -1.98 10.55
CA GLY A 125 14.83 -1.73 9.12
C GLY A 125 14.15 -0.42 8.68
N ILE A 126 12.92 -0.17 9.13
CA ILE A 126 12.22 1.10 8.86
C ILE A 126 13.00 2.27 9.46
N ALA A 127 13.42 2.17 10.72
CA ALA A 127 14.20 3.21 11.39
C ALA A 127 15.51 3.55 10.64
N ALA A 128 16.15 2.54 10.01
CA ALA A 128 17.37 2.74 9.24
C ALA A 128 17.16 3.49 7.90
N VAL A 129 15.97 3.41 7.30
CA VAL A 129 15.67 4.08 6.02
C VAL A 129 14.87 5.37 6.20
N LEU A 130 14.21 5.55 7.35
CA LEU A 130 13.32 6.68 7.62
C LEU A 130 13.99 8.05 7.45
N PRO A 131 15.24 8.31 7.93
CA PRO A 131 15.91 9.59 7.68
C PRO A 131 16.19 9.85 6.19
N TYR A 132 16.39 8.79 5.41
CA TYR A 132 16.59 8.90 3.97
C TYR A 132 15.28 9.25 3.25
N ALA A 133 14.18 8.62 3.66
CA ALA A 133 12.84 8.92 3.16
C ALA A 133 12.42 10.36 3.49
N GLU A 134 12.67 10.82 4.73
CA GLU A 134 12.45 12.20 5.15
C GLU A 134 13.23 13.21 4.29
N ALA A 135 14.52 12.96 4.03
CA ALA A 135 15.35 13.82 3.21
C ALA A 135 14.85 13.93 1.75
N ALA A 136 14.25 12.85 1.22
CA ALA A 136 13.63 12.80 -0.10
C ALA A 136 12.19 13.34 -0.13
N GLY A 137 11.58 13.63 1.03
CA GLY A 137 10.18 14.03 1.13
C GLY A 137 9.18 12.91 0.84
N ILE A 138 9.56 11.66 1.08
CA ILE A 138 8.75 10.46 0.81
C ILE A 138 8.23 9.88 2.12
N LYS A 139 6.91 9.72 2.23
CA LYS A 139 6.29 9.05 3.37
C LYS A 139 6.33 7.53 3.19
N LEU A 140 6.56 6.78 4.27
CA LEU A 140 6.52 5.33 4.30
C LEU A 140 5.23 4.87 4.97
N ALA A 141 4.45 3.99 4.34
CA ALA A 141 3.20 3.49 4.89
C ALA A 141 3.28 1.99 5.18
N ILE A 142 3.20 1.61 6.44
CA ILE A 142 3.15 0.21 6.87
C ILE A 142 1.83 -0.42 6.43
N GLU A 143 1.88 -1.48 5.64
CA GLU A 143 0.70 -2.23 5.25
C GLU A 143 0.63 -3.53 6.07
N PRO A 144 -0.33 -3.66 6.99
CA PRO A 144 -0.60 -4.93 7.64
C PRO A 144 -1.27 -5.90 6.66
N LEU A 145 -0.75 -7.13 6.58
CA LEU A 145 -1.25 -8.15 5.68
C LEU A 145 -2.07 -9.21 6.43
N HIS A 146 -3.05 -9.80 5.76
CA HIS A 146 -3.87 -10.88 6.32
C HIS A 146 -3.00 -11.95 6.98
N PRO A 147 -3.40 -12.54 8.13
CA PRO A 147 -2.61 -13.54 8.86
C PRO A 147 -2.16 -14.75 8.06
N MET A 148 -2.85 -15.05 6.94
CA MET A 148 -2.40 -16.11 6.02
C MET A 148 -0.98 -15.88 5.45
N TYR A 149 -0.44 -14.66 5.57
CA TYR A 149 0.88 -14.28 5.11
C TYR A 149 1.90 -14.06 6.23
N ALA A 150 1.56 -14.43 7.48
CA ALA A 150 2.35 -14.10 8.66
C ALA A 150 3.77 -14.67 8.66
N ASP A 151 4.01 -15.77 7.94
CA ASP A 151 5.30 -16.44 7.84
C ASP A 151 6.04 -16.20 6.53
N SER A 152 5.42 -15.51 5.56
CA SER A 152 5.95 -15.44 4.20
C SER A 152 6.06 -14.03 3.62
N ARG A 153 5.09 -13.16 3.89
CA ARG A 153 5.06 -11.82 3.27
C ARG A 153 5.09 -10.67 4.27
N SER A 154 4.43 -10.80 5.42
CA SER A 154 4.46 -9.77 6.45
C SER A 154 4.14 -10.35 7.83
N ALA A 155 4.98 -10.07 8.81
CA ALA A 155 4.72 -10.37 10.21
C ALA A 155 3.81 -9.32 10.89
N ILE A 156 3.49 -8.21 10.22
CA ILE A 156 2.49 -7.24 10.67
C ILE A 156 1.14 -7.65 10.09
N ASN A 157 0.18 -8.05 10.94
CA ASN A 157 -1.05 -8.72 10.49
C ASN A 157 -2.35 -8.09 10.99
N THR A 158 -2.29 -7.08 11.86
CA THR A 158 -3.44 -6.31 12.31
C THR A 158 -3.17 -4.81 12.19
N LEU A 159 -4.22 -4.02 12.07
CA LEU A 159 -4.09 -2.57 12.06
C LEU A 159 -3.49 -2.05 13.37
N GLY A 160 -3.83 -2.68 14.51
CA GLY A 160 -3.24 -2.33 15.81
C GLY A 160 -1.72 -2.49 15.85
N GLN A 161 -1.17 -3.59 15.28
CA GLN A 161 0.28 -3.77 15.18
C GLN A 161 0.96 -2.71 14.31
N ALA A 162 0.32 -2.29 13.21
CA ALA A 162 0.84 -1.21 12.37
C ALA A 162 0.80 0.14 13.09
N ASN A 163 -0.29 0.43 13.81
CA ASN A 163 -0.42 1.63 14.63
C ASN A 163 0.65 1.68 15.74
N ASP A 164 0.83 0.58 16.49
CA ASP A 164 1.87 0.48 17.54
C ASP A 164 3.25 0.79 16.98
N MET A 165 3.58 0.23 15.82
CA MET A 165 4.89 0.43 15.19
C MET A 165 5.06 1.87 14.67
N ALA A 166 4.04 2.46 14.08
CA ALA A 166 4.08 3.85 13.62
C ALA A 166 4.24 4.82 14.80
N GLU A 167 3.53 4.58 15.89
CA GLU A 167 3.64 5.37 17.12
C GLU A 167 5.03 5.21 17.80
N GLU A 168 5.59 3.99 17.81
CA GLU A 168 6.95 3.75 18.35
C GLU A 168 8.01 4.47 17.52
N LEU A 169 7.89 4.48 16.20
CA LEU A 169 8.80 5.18 15.29
C LEU A 169 8.66 6.72 15.38
N ASN A 170 7.49 7.19 15.77
CA ASN A 170 7.18 8.58 16.10
C ASN A 170 7.76 9.62 15.11
N SER A 171 7.43 9.47 13.84
CA SER A 171 7.86 10.37 12.77
C SER A 171 6.69 10.78 11.88
N PRO A 172 6.62 12.02 11.38
CA PRO A 172 5.61 12.43 10.40
C PRO A 172 5.79 11.74 9.04
N TRP A 173 6.95 11.10 8.81
CA TRP A 173 7.28 10.38 7.59
C TRP A 173 6.96 8.89 7.64
N ILE A 174 6.31 8.43 8.70
CA ILE A 174 5.74 7.09 8.80
C ILE A 174 4.23 7.17 8.92
N GLY A 175 3.52 6.22 8.33
CA GLY A 175 2.08 6.07 8.43
C GLY A 175 1.65 4.64 8.13
N VAL A 176 0.38 4.46 7.89
CA VAL A 176 -0.25 3.16 7.68
C VAL A 176 -1.04 3.16 6.38
N ALA A 177 -0.90 2.09 5.60
CA ALA A 177 -1.76 1.77 4.47
C ALA A 177 -2.80 0.74 4.91
N LEU A 178 -4.07 1.10 4.82
CA LEU A 178 -5.17 0.22 5.16
C LEU A 178 -5.70 -0.46 3.89
N ASP A 179 -5.50 -1.78 3.76
CA ASP A 179 -6.13 -2.58 2.71
C ASP A 179 -7.29 -3.40 3.30
N VAL A 180 -8.49 -3.19 2.78
CA VAL A 180 -9.67 -3.92 3.25
C VAL A 180 -9.54 -5.44 3.06
N PHE A 181 -8.82 -5.89 2.01
CA PHE A 181 -8.59 -7.33 1.76
C PHE A 181 -7.83 -8.00 2.89
N HIS A 182 -6.94 -7.27 3.51
CA HIS A 182 -6.10 -7.79 4.57
C HIS A 182 -6.72 -7.68 5.96
N LEU A 183 -7.68 -6.76 6.15
CA LEU A 183 -8.13 -6.34 7.48
C LEU A 183 -9.63 -6.54 7.75
N TRP A 184 -10.46 -6.89 6.76
CA TRP A 184 -11.93 -7.01 6.91
C TRP A 184 -12.37 -7.96 8.04
N TRP A 185 -11.57 -8.91 8.41
CA TRP A 185 -11.80 -9.94 9.42
C TRP A 185 -11.47 -9.48 10.85
N ASP A 186 -10.72 -8.38 11.02
CA ASP A 186 -10.24 -7.91 12.33
C ASP A 186 -11.41 -7.34 13.15
N PRO A 187 -11.77 -7.93 14.31
CA PRO A 187 -12.86 -7.45 15.14
C PRO A 187 -12.60 -6.06 15.75
N ASN A 188 -11.37 -5.58 15.77
CA ASN A 188 -10.99 -4.28 16.29
C ASN A 188 -10.81 -3.22 15.20
N LEU A 189 -11.14 -3.53 13.94
CA LEU A 189 -10.82 -2.69 12.79
C LEU A 189 -11.34 -1.25 12.94
N GLU A 190 -12.60 -1.05 13.33
CA GLU A 190 -13.20 0.28 13.53
C GLU A 190 -12.42 1.10 14.57
N GLN A 191 -12.11 0.47 15.72
CA GLN A 191 -11.39 1.14 16.81
C GLN A 191 -9.98 1.55 16.37
N GLU A 192 -9.29 0.67 15.64
CA GLU A 192 -7.92 0.90 15.18
C GLU A 192 -7.86 1.90 14.00
N ILE A 193 -8.89 1.98 13.15
CA ILE A 193 -9.03 3.04 12.15
C ILE A 193 -9.16 4.40 12.84
N LYS A 194 -10.02 4.49 13.87
CA LYS A 194 -10.19 5.72 14.64
C LYS A 194 -8.89 6.16 15.31
N ARG A 195 -8.15 5.21 15.92
CA ARG A 195 -6.83 5.46 16.52
C ARG A 195 -5.83 5.97 15.49
N CYS A 196 -5.78 5.32 14.31
CA CYS A 196 -4.91 5.72 13.21
C CYS A 196 -5.18 7.16 12.75
N GLY A 197 -6.47 7.54 12.62
CA GLY A 197 -6.86 8.91 12.28
C GLY A 197 -6.52 9.93 13.36
N GLN A 198 -6.70 9.59 14.65
CA GLN A 198 -6.36 10.47 15.78
C GLN A 198 -4.86 10.83 15.81
N ASN A 199 -4.00 9.94 15.31
CA ASN A 199 -2.56 10.12 15.26
C ASN A 199 -2.05 10.63 13.89
N ASP A 200 -2.97 10.98 12.97
CA ASP A 200 -2.66 11.42 11.58
C ASP A 200 -1.77 10.42 10.79
N ASN A 201 -1.93 9.14 11.11
CA ASN A 201 -1.12 8.06 10.51
C ASN A 201 -1.76 7.41 9.29
N LEU A 202 -3.07 7.61 9.01
CA LEU A 202 -3.74 6.97 7.88
C LEU A 202 -3.30 7.61 6.57
N SER A 203 -2.50 6.88 5.78
CA SER A 203 -1.79 7.42 4.62
C SER A 203 -2.27 6.88 3.28
N ALA A 204 -2.85 5.67 3.24
CA ALA A 204 -3.42 5.05 2.05
C ALA A 204 -4.63 4.20 2.40
N PHE A 205 -5.57 4.06 1.45
CA PHE A 205 -6.76 3.24 1.61
C PHE A 205 -6.99 2.39 0.35
N HIS A 206 -6.66 1.10 0.43
CA HIS A 206 -6.78 0.15 -0.65
C HIS A 206 -8.11 -0.61 -0.56
N ILE A 207 -8.77 -0.78 -1.71
CA ILE A 207 -10.07 -1.41 -1.82
C ILE A 207 -10.09 -2.50 -2.89
N CYS A 208 -10.66 -3.63 -2.54
CA CYS A 208 -11.09 -4.71 -3.40
C CYS A 208 -12.08 -5.57 -2.62
N ASP A 209 -12.50 -6.73 -3.12
CA ASP A 209 -13.37 -7.60 -2.37
C ASP A 209 -12.79 -9.00 -2.17
N TRP A 210 -13.27 -9.69 -1.13
CA TRP A 210 -12.91 -11.05 -0.79
C TRP A 210 -13.96 -12.00 -1.35
N LYS A 211 -13.62 -12.71 -2.43
CA LYS A 211 -14.50 -13.73 -3.02
C LYS A 211 -14.69 -14.92 -2.09
N SER A 212 -15.88 -15.48 -2.08
CA SER A 212 -16.19 -16.66 -1.29
C SER A 212 -16.86 -17.74 -2.16
N PRO A 213 -16.25 -18.94 -2.32
CA PRO A 213 -14.94 -19.32 -1.80
C PRO A 213 -13.79 -18.57 -2.54
N THR A 214 -12.71 -18.25 -1.81
CA THR A 214 -11.46 -17.83 -2.47
C THR A 214 -10.73 -19.06 -3.00
N LEU A 215 -10.23 -18.97 -4.23
CA LEU A 215 -9.55 -20.08 -4.92
C LEU A 215 -8.02 -19.91 -4.90
N ASP A 216 -7.53 -18.69 -4.78
CA ASP A 216 -6.11 -18.37 -4.68
C ASP A 216 -5.91 -17.24 -3.67
N MET A 217 -4.93 -17.39 -2.79
CA MET A 217 -4.68 -16.43 -1.70
C MET A 217 -4.19 -15.07 -2.21
N LEU A 218 -3.60 -14.99 -3.39
CA LEU A 218 -3.03 -13.77 -3.95
C LEU A 218 -3.83 -13.24 -5.14
N ASN A 219 -4.19 -14.12 -6.09
CA ASN A 219 -4.68 -13.74 -7.42
C ASN A 219 -6.18 -13.90 -7.59
N ASP A 220 -6.96 -13.91 -6.51
CA ASP A 220 -8.42 -14.09 -6.57
C ASP A 220 -9.17 -13.00 -5.80
N ARG A 221 -8.68 -11.77 -5.91
CA ARG A 221 -9.40 -10.60 -5.39
C ARG A 221 -10.59 -10.26 -6.30
N GLY A 222 -11.70 -9.86 -5.71
CA GLY A 222 -12.93 -9.47 -6.42
C GLY A 222 -13.02 -7.96 -6.66
N LEU A 223 -13.85 -7.57 -7.63
CA LEU A 223 -14.34 -6.20 -7.72
C LEU A 223 -15.24 -5.90 -6.51
N MET A 224 -15.30 -4.65 -6.11
CA MET A 224 -16.11 -4.19 -4.98
C MET A 224 -17.58 -4.57 -5.17
N GLY A 225 -18.12 -5.40 -4.27
CA GLY A 225 -19.47 -5.97 -4.32
C GLY A 225 -19.55 -7.39 -4.86
N GLU A 226 -18.44 -8.02 -5.26
CA GLU A 226 -18.40 -9.42 -5.69
C GLU A 226 -18.08 -10.39 -4.53
N GLY A 227 -17.78 -9.88 -3.34
CA GLY A 227 -17.36 -10.67 -2.20
C GLY A 227 -18.14 -10.38 -0.92
N CYS A 228 -17.49 -10.57 0.23
CA CYS A 228 -18.13 -10.49 1.54
C CYS A 228 -17.69 -9.27 2.38
N ILE A 229 -16.80 -8.41 1.88
CA ILE A 229 -16.31 -7.26 2.64
C ILE A 229 -17.38 -6.18 2.69
N ASN A 230 -17.69 -5.66 3.89
CA ASN A 230 -18.55 -4.48 4.04
C ASN A 230 -17.75 -3.19 3.76
N ILE A 231 -17.32 -3.02 2.50
CA ILE A 231 -16.45 -1.92 2.07
C ILE A 231 -17.07 -0.55 2.39
N LYS A 232 -18.39 -0.43 2.27
CA LYS A 232 -19.12 0.82 2.55
C LYS A 232 -18.96 1.26 4.00
N GLU A 233 -19.07 0.32 4.93
CA GLU A 233 -18.94 0.56 6.36
C GLU A 233 -17.50 0.94 6.71
N ILE A 234 -16.53 0.15 6.25
CA ILE A 234 -15.09 0.42 6.48
C ILE A 234 -14.71 1.79 5.90
N ARG A 235 -15.17 2.11 4.70
CA ARG A 235 -14.96 3.43 4.11
C ARG A 235 -15.58 4.56 4.95
N GLY A 236 -16.75 4.32 5.53
CA GLY A 236 -17.38 5.27 6.49
C GLY A 236 -16.45 5.57 7.66
N TRP A 237 -15.91 4.54 8.33
CA TRP A 237 -14.95 4.71 9.42
C TRP A 237 -13.68 5.43 9.00
N VAL A 238 -13.15 5.12 7.81
CA VAL A 238 -11.96 5.79 7.24
C VAL A 238 -12.22 7.29 6.99
N GLU A 239 -13.39 7.64 6.45
CA GLU A 239 -13.78 9.05 6.23
C GLU A 239 -14.05 9.78 7.56
N GLU A 240 -14.66 9.12 8.54
CA GLU A 240 -14.88 9.66 9.91
C GLU A 240 -13.54 9.86 10.64
N ALA A 241 -12.57 9.01 10.41
CA ALA A 241 -11.21 9.14 10.94
C ALA A 241 -10.40 10.30 10.29
N GLY A 242 -10.98 11.01 9.33
CA GLY A 242 -10.40 12.20 8.71
C GLY A 242 -9.66 11.96 7.39
N PHE A 243 -9.58 10.75 6.88
CA PHE A 243 -8.92 10.47 5.60
C PHE A 243 -9.65 11.12 4.43
N ARG A 244 -8.89 11.82 3.56
CA ARG A 244 -9.42 12.51 2.39
C ARG A 244 -8.66 12.17 1.10
N GLY A 245 -7.77 11.19 1.17
CA GLY A 245 -7.00 10.68 0.02
C GLY A 245 -7.85 9.85 -0.96
N PHE A 246 -7.19 9.07 -1.76
CA PHE A 246 -7.81 8.24 -2.79
C PHE A 246 -8.41 6.95 -2.23
N ASN A 247 -9.45 6.44 -2.91
CA ASN A 247 -9.86 5.05 -2.80
C ASN A 247 -9.08 4.28 -3.87
N GLU A 248 -8.12 3.49 -3.44
CA GLU A 248 -7.14 2.84 -4.32
C GLU A 248 -7.57 1.42 -4.64
N VAL A 249 -7.95 1.14 -5.88
CA VAL A 249 -8.34 -0.22 -6.31
C VAL A 249 -7.09 -1.05 -6.52
N GLU A 250 -6.94 -2.08 -5.70
CA GLU A 250 -5.83 -3.02 -5.76
C GLU A 250 -6.34 -4.45 -5.93
N ILE A 251 -6.39 -4.92 -7.17
CA ILE A 251 -6.87 -6.26 -7.51
C ILE A 251 -5.76 -7.03 -8.19
N PHE A 252 -5.34 -8.11 -7.54
CA PHE A 252 -4.49 -9.12 -8.15
C PHE A 252 -5.39 -10.12 -8.88
N SER A 253 -5.19 -10.24 -10.18
CA SER A 253 -5.88 -11.19 -11.04
C SER A 253 -4.91 -11.86 -12.00
N ASN A 254 -5.26 -13.04 -12.48
CA ASN A 254 -4.52 -13.75 -13.54
C ASN A 254 -4.95 -13.24 -14.93
#